data_3069b439d82c522efb69b7fca791bf2c
#
_entry.id   3069b439d82c522efb69b7fca791bf2c
#
_cell.length_a   1.000
_cell.length_b   1.000
_cell.length_c   1.000
_cell.angle_alpha   90.00
_cell.angle_beta   90.00
_cell.angle_gamma   90.00
#
_symmetry.space_group_name_H-M   'P 1'
#
loop_
_entity.id
_entity.type
_entity.pdbx_description
1 polymer ?
#
loop_
_entity_poly.entity_id
_entity_poly.type
_entity_poly.pdbx_seq_one_letter_code
_entity_poly.pdbx_strand_id
1 'polypeptide(L)'
;MLYIGVMATLRTKLTVFVAMLACALSAAAGDAAPSLDLRDLQGAKHALADYHGKPVVLNFWATWCVPCAAEMPLLSEMQNRYKDKVLFLAVSVDDEDVKPEIAAFIKKHKGDALTVMTGASLDSLHDFGLAPAMPGTVFIDAEGKIVDRVSGALKRPDLEQRLRKLAGEPGPSPTPKAKKPASSSKK
;
A
#
# COMPACT_ATOMS: atom_id res chain seq x y z
N MET A 1 32.31 51.82 -14.76
CA MET A 1 32.43 50.96 -13.57
C MET A 1 31.10 50.43 -13.00
N LEU A 2 29.94 50.79 -13.57
CA LEU A 2 28.62 50.36 -13.04
C LEU A 2 28.11 49.00 -13.57
N TYR A 3 28.64 48.50 -14.69
CA TYR A 3 28.14 47.32 -15.38
C TYR A 3 28.60 45.97 -14.76
N ILE A 4 29.73 45.99 -14.04
CA ILE A 4 30.28 44.71 -13.46
C ILE A 4 29.52 44.28 -12.21
N GLY A 5 28.95 45.23 -11.45
CA GLY A 5 28.20 44.94 -10.22
C GLY A 5 26.83 44.24 -10.48
N VAL A 6 26.16 44.60 -11.56
CA VAL A 6 24.82 44.06 -11.88
C VAL A 6 24.90 42.60 -12.36
N MET A 7 25.93 42.24 -13.12
CA MET A 7 26.13 40.88 -13.61
C MET A 7 26.51 39.90 -12.50
N ALA A 8 27.23 40.36 -11.49
CA ALA A 8 27.62 39.53 -10.33
C ALA A 8 26.42 39.17 -9.45
N THR A 9 25.52 40.15 -9.20
CA THR A 9 24.33 39.93 -8.38
C THR A 9 23.28 39.07 -9.08
N LEU A 10 23.19 39.12 -10.42
CA LEU A 10 22.27 38.30 -11.20
C LEU A 10 22.74 36.83 -11.23
N ARG A 11 24.05 36.59 -11.37
CA ARG A 11 24.64 35.24 -11.31
C ARG A 11 24.43 34.58 -9.96
N THR A 12 24.61 35.30 -8.86
CA THR A 12 24.44 34.78 -7.51
C THR A 12 22.98 34.44 -7.21
N LYS A 13 22.04 35.26 -7.64
CA LYS A 13 20.59 35.00 -7.50
C LYS A 13 20.15 33.78 -8.30
N LEU A 14 20.67 33.62 -9.53
CA LEU A 14 20.35 32.47 -10.37
C LEU A 14 20.91 31.16 -9.79
N THR A 15 22.14 31.17 -9.25
CA THR A 15 22.74 29.97 -8.62
C THR A 15 21.99 29.56 -7.36
N VAL A 16 21.53 30.49 -6.53
CA VAL A 16 20.73 30.22 -5.35
C VAL A 16 19.36 29.67 -5.71
N PHE A 17 18.73 30.18 -6.78
CA PHE A 17 17.43 29.70 -7.25
C PHE A 17 17.49 28.28 -7.82
N VAL A 18 18.55 27.97 -8.58
CA VAL A 18 18.81 26.61 -9.12
C VAL A 18 19.14 25.63 -7.97
N ALA A 19 19.90 26.06 -6.97
CA ALA A 19 20.19 25.22 -5.80
C ALA A 19 18.94 24.96 -4.93
N MET A 20 18.06 25.94 -4.78
CA MET A 20 16.77 25.76 -4.09
C MET A 20 15.82 24.83 -4.85
N LEU A 21 15.78 24.91 -6.19
CA LEU A 21 14.95 24.04 -7.01
C LEU A 21 15.45 22.59 -6.97
N ALA A 22 16.77 22.36 -6.90
CA ALA A 22 17.35 21.01 -6.78
C ALA A 22 17.08 20.36 -5.42
N CYS A 23 16.88 21.15 -4.35
CA CYS A 23 16.59 20.64 -3.01
C CYS A 23 15.12 20.20 -2.85
N ALA A 24 14.20 20.66 -3.73
CA ALA A 24 12.79 20.30 -3.69
C ALA A 24 12.49 18.91 -4.28
N LEU A 25 13.46 18.25 -4.93
CA LEU A 25 13.34 16.90 -5.48
C LEU A 25 13.78 15.79 -4.51
N SER A 26 13.94 16.08 -3.22
CA SER A 26 14.02 15.00 -2.22
C SER A 26 12.65 14.36 -2.03
N ALA A 27 12.21 13.64 -3.06
CA ALA A 27 11.06 12.76 -3.00
C ALA A 27 11.26 11.75 -1.88
N ALA A 28 10.23 11.55 -1.08
CA ALA A 28 10.17 10.61 0.03
C ALA A 28 10.89 9.29 -0.32
N ALA A 29 11.92 8.95 0.46
CA ALA A 29 12.70 7.73 0.29
C ALA A 29 11.88 6.54 0.76
N GLY A 30 11.02 6.02 -0.13
CA GLY A 30 10.49 4.66 -0.01
C GLY A 30 11.32 3.74 -0.89
N ASP A 31 11.53 2.49 -0.47
CA ASP A 31 12.19 1.50 -1.32
C ASP A 31 11.30 1.19 -2.53
N ALA A 32 11.87 1.13 -3.72
CA ALA A 32 11.12 0.67 -4.89
C ALA A 32 10.60 -0.75 -4.65
N ALA A 33 9.36 -1.01 -5.02
CA ALA A 33 8.82 -2.36 -4.94
C ALA A 33 9.62 -3.31 -5.85
N PRO A 34 9.96 -4.52 -5.39
CA PRO A 34 10.58 -5.54 -6.21
C PRO A 34 9.71 -5.86 -7.43
N SER A 35 10.36 -6.33 -8.51
CA SER A 35 9.63 -6.89 -9.65
C SER A 35 8.84 -8.12 -9.20
N LEU A 36 7.60 -8.23 -9.64
CA LEU A 36 6.75 -9.39 -9.39
C LEU A 36 5.95 -9.69 -10.65
N ASP A 37 6.20 -10.87 -11.21
CA ASP A 37 5.43 -11.40 -12.33
C ASP A 37 4.19 -12.10 -11.80
N LEU A 38 3.03 -11.68 -12.29
CA LEU A 38 1.73 -12.12 -11.84
C LEU A 38 0.96 -12.79 -13.00
N ARG A 39 -0.03 -13.58 -12.65
CA ARG A 39 -1.03 -14.10 -13.59
C ARG A 39 -2.41 -13.93 -12.99
N ASP A 40 -3.36 -13.53 -13.80
CA ASP A 40 -4.77 -13.60 -13.38
C ASP A 40 -5.28 -15.05 -13.41
N LEU A 41 -6.51 -15.26 -12.94
CA LEU A 41 -7.11 -16.60 -12.92
C LEU A 41 -7.38 -17.14 -14.34
N GLN A 42 -7.41 -16.30 -15.36
CA GLN A 42 -7.54 -16.66 -16.78
C GLN A 42 -6.18 -17.02 -17.40
N GLY A 43 -5.07 -16.76 -16.68
CA GLY A 43 -3.71 -17.05 -17.10
C GLY A 43 -3.01 -15.92 -17.85
N ALA A 44 -3.64 -14.75 -18.00
CA ALA A 44 -3.00 -13.58 -18.57
C ALA A 44 -1.85 -13.09 -17.67
N LYS A 45 -0.75 -12.71 -18.29
CA LYS A 45 0.45 -12.22 -17.59
C LYS A 45 0.31 -10.76 -17.28
N HIS A 46 0.74 -10.40 -16.09
CA HIS A 46 0.83 -9.04 -15.59
C HIS A 46 2.16 -8.86 -14.85
N ALA A 47 2.68 -7.65 -14.84
CA ALA A 47 3.77 -7.27 -13.94
C ALA A 47 3.23 -6.31 -12.88
N LEU A 48 3.81 -6.32 -11.67
CA LEU A 48 3.43 -5.33 -10.65
C LEU A 48 3.62 -3.90 -11.16
N ALA A 49 4.61 -3.68 -12.02
CA ALA A 49 4.88 -2.40 -12.66
C ALA A 49 3.75 -1.90 -13.58
N ASP A 50 2.88 -2.77 -14.09
CA ASP A 50 1.75 -2.38 -14.94
C ASP A 50 0.72 -1.53 -14.18
N TYR A 51 0.79 -1.54 -12.85
CA TYR A 51 -0.11 -0.79 -11.96
C TYR A 51 0.46 0.56 -11.51
N HIS A 52 1.62 0.99 -12.03
CA HIS A 52 2.15 2.33 -11.75
C HIS A 52 1.12 3.41 -12.10
N GLY A 53 1.13 4.49 -11.33
CA GLY A 53 0.16 5.59 -11.45
C GLY A 53 -1.06 5.42 -10.55
N LYS A 54 -1.23 4.26 -9.91
CA LYS A 54 -2.28 4.00 -8.93
C LYS A 54 -1.70 3.35 -7.68
N PRO A 55 -2.03 3.83 -6.48
CA PRO A 55 -1.62 3.17 -5.25
C PRO A 55 -2.16 1.73 -5.17
N VAL A 56 -1.33 0.82 -4.65
CA VAL A 56 -1.65 -0.62 -4.56
C VAL A 56 -1.56 -1.10 -3.13
N VAL A 57 -2.54 -1.87 -2.69
CA VAL A 57 -2.45 -2.78 -1.55
C VAL A 57 -2.19 -4.18 -2.09
N LEU A 58 -0.97 -4.65 -1.91
CA LEU A 58 -0.53 -5.98 -2.32
C LEU A 58 -0.64 -6.90 -1.11
N ASN A 59 -1.57 -7.86 -1.14
CA ASN A 59 -1.81 -8.81 -0.06
C ASN A 59 -1.43 -10.22 -0.50
N PHE A 60 -0.48 -10.83 0.21
CA PHE A 60 -0.05 -12.22 0.01
C PHE A 60 -0.87 -13.14 0.89
N TRP A 61 -1.44 -14.19 0.29
CA TRP A 61 -2.33 -15.13 0.96
C TRP A 61 -2.24 -16.54 0.34
N ALA A 62 -2.89 -17.53 0.97
CA ALA A 62 -3.02 -18.88 0.41
C ALA A 62 -4.35 -19.53 0.83
N THR A 63 -4.77 -20.55 0.11
CA THR A 63 -6.01 -21.30 0.38
C THR A 63 -5.99 -22.05 1.72
N TRP A 64 -4.83 -22.45 2.19
CA TRP A 64 -4.62 -23.11 3.48
C TRP A 64 -4.41 -22.14 4.65
N CYS A 65 -4.39 -20.84 4.41
CA CYS A 65 -4.13 -19.81 5.43
C CYS A 65 -5.44 -19.38 6.12
N VAL A 66 -5.69 -19.89 7.31
CA VAL A 66 -6.90 -19.58 8.10
C VAL A 66 -7.03 -18.09 8.43
N PRO A 67 -5.97 -17.38 8.90
CA PRO A 67 -6.08 -15.94 9.12
C PRO A 67 -6.38 -15.13 7.86
N CYS A 68 -5.87 -15.57 6.69
CA CYS A 68 -6.16 -14.94 5.41
C CYS A 68 -7.65 -15.02 5.07
N ALA A 69 -8.27 -16.20 5.30
CA ALA A 69 -9.72 -16.40 5.10
C ALA A 69 -10.57 -15.41 5.93
N ALA A 70 -10.15 -15.14 7.16
CA ALA A 70 -10.84 -14.21 8.06
C ALA A 70 -10.70 -12.74 7.61
N GLU A 71 -9.62 -12.40 6.90
CA GLU A 71 -9.32 -11.03 6.45
C GLU A 71 -10.01 -10.68 5.11
N MET A 72 -10.28 -11.66 4.24
CA MET A 72 -10.82 -11.45 2.89
C MET A 72 -12.07 -10.56 2.84
N PRO A 73 -13.09 -10.70 3.73
CA PRO A 73 -14.26 -9.83 3.68
C PRO A 73 -13.91 -8.36 3.95
N LEU A 74 -12.96 -8.09 4.83
CA LEU A 74 -12.49 -6.74 5.15
C LEU A 74 -11.77 -6.12 3.95
N LEU A 75 -10.86 -6.85 3.33
CA LEU A 75 -10.14 -6.38 2.15
C LEU A 75 -11.10 -6.09 0.99
N SER A 76 -12.07 -6.98 0.74
CA SER A 76 -13.09 -6.83 -0.30
C SER A 76 -13.98 -5.60 -0.07
N GLU A 77 -14.40 -5.36 1.18
CA GLU A 77 -15.15 -4.16 1.56
C GLU A 77 -14.33 -2.89 1.30
N MET A 78 -13.07 -2.89 1.71
CA MET A 78 -12.18 -1.74 1.52
C MET A 78 -11.87 -1.49 0.04
N GLN A 79 -11.70 -2.55 -0.77
CA GLN A 79 -11.58 -2.40 -2.22
C GLN A 79 -12.81 -1.69 -2.81
N ASN A 80 -14.02 -2.08 -2.45
CA ASN A 80 -15.24 -1.42 -2.93
C ASN A 80 -15.29 0.06 -2.51
N ARG A 81 -14.86 0.37 -1.30
CA ARG A 81 -14.85 1.73 -0.76
C ARG A 81 -13.81 2.63 -1.42
N TYR A 82 -12.64 2.08 -1.76
CA TYR A 82 -11.49 2.83 -2.29
C TYR A 82 -11.20 2.56 -3.76
N LYS A 83 -12.09 1.86 -4.51
CA LYS A 83 -11.87 1.37 -5.89
C LYS A 83 -11.33 2.41 -6.87
N ASP A 84 -11.71 3.68 -6.70
CA ASP A 84 -11.29 4.76 -7.59
C ASP A 84 -9.91 5.34 -7.22
N LYS A 85 -9.42 5.05 -6.00
CA LYS A 85 -8.20 5.63 -5.43
C LYS A 85 -7.09 4.60 -5.21
N VAL A 86 -7.44 3.37 -4.84
CA VAL A 86 -6.49 2.32 -4.44
C VAL A 86 -6.91 1.00 -5.08
N LEU A 87 -5.96 0.26 -5.62
CA LEU A 87 -6.16 -1.09 -6.12
C LEU A 87 -5.73 -2.13 -5.08
N PHE A 88 -6.54 -3.16 -4.85
CA PHE A 88 -6.15 -4.29 -4.03
C PHE A 88 -5.83 -5.50 -4.91
N LEU A 89 -4.57 -5.91 -4.89
CA LEU A 89 -4.09 -7.14 -5.51
C LEU A 89 -3.98 -8.22 -4.44
N ALA A 90 -4.85 -9.21 -4.49
CA ALA A 90 -4.80 -10.39 -3.64
C ALA A 90 -4.01 -11.48 -4.36
N VAL A 91 -2.73 -11.62 -3.99
CA VAL A 91 -1.79 -12.51 -4.68
C VAL A 91 -1.64 -13.80 -3.90
N SER A 92 -2.09 -14.91 -4.50
CA SER A 92 -1.90 -16.24 -3.91
C SER A 92 -0.46 -16.71 -4.05
N VAL A 93 0.04 -17.34 -2.97
CA VAL A 93 1.31 -18.08 -2.98
C VAL A 93 1.10 -19.59 -3.15
N ASP A 94 -0.14 -20.02 -3.46
CA ASP A 94 -0.43 -21.39 -3.86
C ASP A 94 0.17 -21.67 -5.24
N ASP A 95 0.45 -22.94 -5.53
CA ASP A 95 0.89 -23.38 -6.83
C ASP A 95 -0.16 -23.10 -7.94
N GLU A 96 0.27 -22.93 -9.17
CA GLU A 96 -0.61 -22.54 -10.28
C GLU A 96 -1.67 -23.60 -10.64
N ASP A 97 -1.46 -24.86 -10.28
CA ASP A 97 -2.38 -25.96 -10.55
C ASP A 97 -3.64 -25.96 -9.68
N VAL A 98 -3.64 -25.20 -8.56
CA VAL A 98 -4.79 -25.09 -7.65
C VAL A 98 -5.69 -23.87 -7.92
N LYS A 99 -5.69 -23.35 -9.14
CA LYS A 99 -6.55 -22.19 -9.52
C LYS A 99 -8.06 -22.41 -9.26
N PRO A 100 -8.65 -23.59 -9.48
CA PRO A 100 -10.04 -23.83 -9.13
C PRO A 100 -10.32 -23.65 -7.63
N GLU A 101 -9.41 -24.10 -6.77
CA GLU A 101 -9.51 -23.97 -5.32
C GLU A 101 -9.36 -22.51 -4.88
N ILE A 102 -8.47 -21.75 -5.55
CA ILE A 102 -8.33 -20.30 -5.36
C ILE A 102 -9.64 -19.58 -5.64
N ALA A 103 -10.27 -19.85 -6.78
CA ALA A 103 -11.55 -19.25 -7.15
C ALA A 103 -12.68 -19.63 -6.16
N ALA A 104 -12.73 -20.89 -5.74
CA ALA A 104 -13.69 -21.36 -4.75
C ALA A 104 -13.47 -20.71 -3.38
N PHE A 105 -12.23 -20.55 -2.97
CA PHE A 105 -11.85 -19.90 -1.72
C PHE A 105 -12.28 -18.44 -1.70
N ILE A 106 -11.98 -17.66 -2.74
CA ILE A 106 -12.35 -16.25 -2.88
C ILE A 106 -13.87 -16.09 -2.75
N LYS A 107 -14.64 -16.89 -3.48
CA LYS A 107 -16.10 -16.86 -3.41
C LYS A 107 -16.61 -17.22 -2.00
N LYS A 108 -16.09 -18.29 -1.40
CA LYS A 108 -16.47 -18.74 -0.05
C LYS A 108 -16.20 -17.68 1.00
N HIS A 109 -15.09 -16.95 0.89
CA HIS A 109 -14.63 -15.96 1.87
C HIS A 109 -14.91 -14.50 1.48
N LYS A 110 -15.86 -14.28 0.53
CA LYS A 110 -16.35 -12.94 0.13
C LYS A 110 -15.25 -12.00 -0.36
N GLY A 111 -14.28 -12.55 -1.08
CA GLY A 111 -13.19 -11.80 -1.69
C GLY A 111 -13.50 -11.25 -3.09
N ASP A 112 -14.75 -11.30 -3.54
CA ASP A 112 -15.16 -11.08 -4.94
C ASP A 112 -14.81 -9.68 -5.50
N ALA A 113 -14.60 -8.68 -4.65
CA ALA A 113 -14.19 -7.35 -5.10
C ALA A 113 -12.68 -7.21 -5.35
N LEU A 114 -11.88 -8.20 -4.91
CA LEU A 114 -10.43 -8.16 -5.04
C LEU A 114 -9.96 -8.54 -6.44
N THR A 115 -8.87 -7.94 -6.90
CA THR A 115 -8.17 -8.41 -8.08
C THR A 115 -7.25 -9.56 -7.67
N VAL A 116 -7.68 -10.79 -8.00
CA VAL A 116 -6.98 -12.01 -7.59
C VAL A 116 -5.91 -12.38 -8.59
N MET A 117 -4.72 -12.62 -8.10
CA MET A 117 -3.53 -12.98 -8.88
C MET A 117 -2.86 -14.21 -8.31
N THR A 118 -2.07 -14.88 -9.12
CA THR A 118 -1.15 -15.98 -8.79
C THR A 118 0.26 -15.61 -9.27
N GLY A 119 1.25 -16.47 -9.03
CA GLY A 119 2.62 -16.29 -9.48
C GLY A 119 3.58 -15.82 -8.40
N ALA A 120 3.10 -15.56 -7.17
CA ALA A 120 3.97 -15.37 -6.02
C ALA A 120 4.34 -16.72 -5.35
N SER A 121 5.39 -16.70 -4.56
CA SER A 121 5.81 -17.79 -3.69
C SER A 121 6.02 -17.27 -2.26
N LEU A 122 6.34 -18.15 -1.33
CA LEU A 122 6.71 -17.74 0.03
C LEU A 122 7.98 -16.87 0.06
N ASP A 123 8.91 -17.07 -0.89
CA ASP A 123 10.10 -16.22 -1.01
C ASP A 123 9.74 -14.79 -1.40
N SER A 124 8.66 -14.59 -2.15
CA SER A 124 8.16 -13.25 -2.48
C SER A 124 7.87 -12.40 -1.25
N LEU A 125 7.42 -13.00 -0.13
CA LEU A 125 7.22 -12.25 1.12
C LEU A 125 8.55 -11.65 1.61
N HIS A 126 9.62 -12.42 1.56
CA HIS A 126 10.96 -11.97 1.95
C HIS A 126 11.45 -10.84 1.03
N ASP A 127 11.29 -10.98 -0.29
CA ASP A 127 11.70 -9.96 -1.26
C ASP A 127 11.00 -8.63 -1.00
N PHE A 128 9.74 -8.67 -0.57
CA PHE A 128 8.96 -7.49 -0.18
C PHE A 128 9.23 -7.03 1.26
N GLY A 129 10.20 -7.62 1.96
CA GLY A 129 10.58 -7.24 3.33
C GLY A 129 9.53 -7.59 4.38
N LEU A 130 8.71 -8.61 4.13
CA LEU A 130 7.74 -9.16 5.09
C LEU A 130 8.39 -10.29 5.92
N ALA A 131 7.93 -10.45 7.15
CA ALA A 131 8.25 -11.66 7.92
C ALA A 131 7.62 -12.90 7.26
N PRO A 132 8.18 -14.12 7.49
CA PRO A 132 7.64 -15.36 6.93
C PRO A 132 6.33 -15.78 7.65
N ALA A 133 5.34 -14.89 7.62
CA ALA A 133 4.05 -15.06 8.27
C ALA A 133 2.94 -14.55 7.36
N MET A 134 1.88 -15.31 7.19
CA MET A 134 0.72 -14.93 6.38
C MET A 134 -0.53 -14.66 7.23
N PRO A 135 -1.37 -13.74 6.72
CA PRO A 135 -1.21 -12.91 5.54
C PRO A 135 -0.06 -11.92 5.65
N GLY A 136 0.46 -11.46 4.51
CA GLY A 136 1.44 -10.38 4.43
C GLY A 136 0.91 -9.27 3.54
N THR A 137 0.97 -8.01 3.96
CA THR A 137 0.42 -6.91 3.19
C THR A 137 1.45 -5.79 3.01
N VAL A 138 1.60 -5.33 1.77
CA VAL A 138 2.48 -4.23 1.38
C VAL A 138 1.63 -3.11 0.81
N PHE A 139 1.91 -1.89 1.22
CA PHE A 139 1.28 -0.67 0.71
C PHE A 139 2.27 0.04 -0.21
N ILE A 140 1.87 0.24 -1.46
CA ILE A 140 2.71 0.78 -2.52
C ILE A 140 2.04 2.06 -3.03
N ASP A 141 2.80 3.16 -3.14
CA ASP A 141 2.30 4.41 -3.68
C ASP A 141 2.17 4.38 -5.22
N ALA A 142 1.67 5.46 -5.81
CA ALA A 142 1.47 5.56 -7.25
C ALA A 142 2.80 5.54 -8.04
N GLU A 143 3.90 5.88 -7.39
CA GLU A 143 5.26 5.87 -7.95
C GLU A 143 5.92 4.48 -7.86
N GLY A 144 5.20 3.46 -7.35
CA GLY A 144 5.72 2.10 -7.19
C GLY A 144 6.66 1.91 -6.00
N LYS A 145 6.63 2.81 -5.02
CA LYS A 145 7.44 2.71 -3.81
C LYS A 145 6.65 2.10 -2.67
N ILE A 146 7.31 1.25 -1.89
CA ILE A 146 6.72 0.68 -0.68
C ILE A 146 6.72 1.74 0.41
N VAL A 147 5.53 2.07 0.91
CA VAL A 147 5.32 3.07 1.97
C VAL A 147 4.98 2.47 3.32
N ASP A 148 4.52 1.20 3.36
CA ASP A 148 4.24 0.49 4.61
C ASP A 148 4.17 -1.04 4.37
N ARG A 149 4.39 -1.82 5.43
CA ARG A 149 4.36 -3.29 5.43
C ARG A 149 3.70 -3.81 6.70
N VAL A 150 2.90 -4.87 6.58
CA VAL A 150 2.28 -5.55 7.72
C VAL A 150 2.41 -7.06 7.55
N SER A 151 3.02 -7.72 8.52
CA SER A 151 3.04 -9.18 8.61
C SER A 151 1.96 -9.63 9.59
N GLY A 152 1.07 -10.51 9.16
CA GLY A 152 -0.11 -10.94 9.90
C GLY A 152 -1.39 -10.20 9.52
N ALA A 153 -2.52 -10.66 10.05
CA ALA A 153 -3.84 -10.17 9.67
C ALA A 153 -4.07 -8.70 10.07
N LEU A 154 -4.58 -7.92 9.14
CA LEU A 154 -4.94 -6.52 9.33
C LEU A 154 -6.24 -6.39 10.12
N LYS A 155 -6.27 -5.44 11.04
CA LYS A 155 -7.49 -5.01 11.72
C LYS A 155 -8.08 -3.80 11.00
N ARG A 156 -9.41 -3.68 11.02
CA ARG A 156 -10.13 -2.58 10.35
C ARG A 156 -9.57 -1.19 10.65
N PRO A 157 -9.35 -0.75 11.91
CA PRO A 157 -8.85 0.60 12.18
C PRO A 157 -7.47 0.85 11.56
N ASP A 158 -6.61 -0.15 11.62
CA ASP A 158 -5.24 -0.08 11.11
C ASP A 158 -5.23 0.00 9.58
N LEU A 159 -6.06 -0.80 8.90
CA LEU A 159 -6.21 -0.78 7.44
C LEU A 159 -6.81 0.56 6.97
N GLU A 160 -7.88 1.04 7.60
CA GLU A 160 -8.50 2.32 7.24
C GLU A 160 -7.55 3.50 7.41
N GLN A 161 -6.73 3.51 8.45
CA GLN A 161 -5.72 4.56 8.65
C GLN A 161 -4.69 4.56 7.52
N ARG A 162 -4.18 3.38 7.13
CA ARG A 162 -3.21 3.22 6.05
C ARG A 162 -3.80 3.61 4.70
N LEU A 163 -5.03 3.20 4.43
CA LEU A 163 -5.73 3.52 3.18
C LEU A 163 -5.96 5.02 3.03
N ARG A 164 -6.38 5.72 4.09
CA ARG A 164 -6.50 7.18 4.06
C ARG A 164 -5.18 7.84 3.70
N LYS A 165 -4.09 7.42 4.35
CA LYS A 165 -2.75 7.94 4.06
C LYS A 165 -2.34 7.63 2.60
N LEU A 166 -2.56 6.41 2.14
CA LEU A 166 -2.22 5.95 0.79
C LEU A 166 -3.04 6.68 -0.28
N ALA A 167 -4.32 6.95 0.00
CA ALA A 167 -5.24 7.68 -0.88
C ALA A 167 -5.07 9.21 -0.82
N GLY A 168 -4.13 9.74 -0.05
CA GLY A 168 -3.93 11.18 0.14
C GLY A 168 -5.09 11.87 0.88
N GLU A 169 -5.88 11.14 1.66
CA GLU A 169 -7.01 11.71 2.41
C GLU A 169 -6.53 12.31 3.73
N PRO A 170 -7.08 13.46 4.15
CA PRO A 170 -6.78 14.04 5.45
C PRO A 170 -7.13 13.04 6.56
N GLY A 171 -6.25 12.93 7.55
CA GLY A 171 -6.51 12.10 8.73
C GLY A 171 -7.79 12.51 9.46
N PRO A 172 -8.41 11.64 10.27
CA PRO A 172 -9.53 12.03 11.09
C PRO A 172 -9.12 13.23 11.97
N SER A 173 -9.93 14.27 11.97
CA SER A 173 -9.77 15.35 12.95
C SER A 173 -9.65 14.74 14.34
N PRO A 174 -8.71 15.22 15.20
CA PRO A 174 -8.55 14.68 16.53
C PRO A 174 -9.90 14.79 17.26
N THR A 175 -10.52 13.64 17.50
CA THR A 175 -11.75 13.57 18.32
C THR A 175 -11.39 14.19 19.67
N PRO A 176 -12.14 15.19 20.17
CA PRO A 176 -11.87 15.74 21.48
C PRO A 176 -11.88 14.58 22.49
N LYS A 177 -10.77 14.40 23.23
CA LYS A 177 -10.69 13.40 24.28
C LYS A 177 -11.89 13.59 25.20
N ALA A 178 -12.79 12.62 25.26
CA ALA A 178 -13.91 12.63 26.18
C ALA A 178 -13.35 12.90 27.59
N LYS A 179 -13.75 14.00 28.20
CA LYS A 179 -13.42 14.33 29.59
C LYS A 179 -13.85 13.16 30.45
N LYS A 180 -12.88 12.51 31.09
CA LYS A 180 -13.11 11.49 32.12
C LYS A 180 -14.09 12.09 33.15
N PRO A 181 -15.23 11.45 33.44
CA PRO A 181 -16.14 11.98 34.47
C PRO A 181 -15.39 12.09 35.81
N ALA A 182 -15.48 13.24 36.43
CA ALA A 182 -14.90 13.48 37.74
C ALA A 182 -15.49 12.50 38.73
N SER A 183 -14.62 11.72 39.36
CA SER A 183 -14.99 10.85 40.49
C SER A 183 -15.59 11.71 41.59
N SER A 184 -16.90 11.59 41.78
CA SER A 184 -17.61 12.17 42.95
C SER A 184 -17.22 11.33 44.17
N SER A 185 -16.29 11.84 44.95
CA SER A 185 -16.03 11.39 46.30
C SER A 185 -17.19 11.84 47.18
N LYS A 186 -18.07 10.92 47.57
CA LYS A 186 -19.01 11.13 48.70
C LYS A 186 -18.34 10.64 49.97
N LYS A 187 -18.23 11.56 50.87
CA LYS A 187 -17.88 11.42 52.29
C LYS A 187 -18.99 10.68 53.04
#